data_5669f07f274439004d6bd8aea34d4bf3
#
_entry.id   5669f07f274439004d6bd8aea34d4bf3
#
_cell.length_a   1.000
_cell.length_b   1.000
_cell.length_c   1.000
_cell.angle_alpha   90.00
_cell.angle_beta   90.00
_cell.angle_gamma   90.00
#
_symmetry.space_group_name_H-M   'P 1'
#
loop_
_entity.id
_entity.type
_entity.pdbx_description
1 polymer ?
#
loop_
_entity_poly.entity_id
_entity_poly.type
_entity_poly.pdbx_seq_one_letter_code
_entity_poly.pdbx_strand_id
1 'polypeptide(L)'
;MKRVFFAALLCFAVFVPAAQAQIVQTIDHFPSQYVDARRVDILLPKEYEADKNQRFPVLYMQDGQNVLSDETAMDYTSWNAGNTAMDLAAQKEIKPVIIVAIWNTSDRYLEYFPEKASEYLTDDEVKEMMEIAKTGGSSKGVFMGNDYLKFLVGELKVYVDKTYRTLTDAQNTAICGSSMGGLISMYAAFEYPEVFGSAACLSTHWPVLFDENNTNPSEAIRKYMELHMPPSKNHRFYFDHGTGGLDAMYGPHQEQVDQLMLRSGYLKDANYATRVFEGAEHNEKSWRQRFDEVLLFLYGK
;
A
#
# COMPACT_ATOMS: atom_id res chain seq x y z
N MET A 1 12.97 4.49 77.86
CA MET A 1 13.45 4.96 76.58
C MET A 1 12.70 4.21 75.47
N LYS A 2 11.70 4.87 74.81
CA LYS A 2 10.92 4.29 73.71
C LYS A 2 11.63 4.71 72.40
N ARG A 3 12.14 3.72 71.60
CA ARG A 3 12.67 3.96 70.28
C ARG A 3 11.52 4.04 69.27
N VAL A 4 11.35 5.17 68.60
CA VAL A 4 10.44 5.38 67.49
C VAL A 4 11.20 5.04 66.19
N PHE A 5 10.74 4.00 65.46
CA PHE A 5 11.24 3.70 64.12
C PHE A 5 10.45 4.53 63.11
N PHE A 6 11.14 5.42 62.39
CA PHE A 6 10.60 6.08 61.21
C PHE A 6 10.80 5.16 59.97
N ALA A 7 9.70 4.66 59.45
CA ALA A 7 9.74 3.97 58.15
C ALA A 7 9.65 5.02 57.03
N ALA A 8 10.72 5.18 56.28
CA ALA A 8 10.71 6.01 55.07
C ALA A 8 9.99 5.25 53.95
N LEU A 9 8.87 5.78 53.53
CA LEU A 9 8.12 5.27 52.34
C LEU A 9 8.81 5.83 51.09
N LEU A 10 9.57 5.00 50.35
CA LEU A 10 10.11 5.36 49.04
C LEU A 10 8.95 5.22 48.01
N CYS A 11 8.37 6.33 47.58
CA CYS A 11 7.51 6.38 46.42
C CYS A 11 8.35 6.27 45.15
N PHE A 12 8.32 5.12 44.51
CA PHE A 12 8.81 4.98 43.13
C PHE A 12 7.77 5.64 42.19
N ALA A 13 8.09 6.80 41.65
CA ALA A 13 7.32 7.39 40.57
C ALA A 13 7.61 6.55 39.30
N VAL A 14 6.65 5.73 38.90
CA VAL A 14 6.66 5.07 37.60
C VAL A 14 6.41 6.17 36.56
N PHE A 15 7.47 6.56 35.88
CA PHE A 15 7.40 7.45 34.73
C PHE A 15 6.79 6.64 33.58
N VAL A 16 5.47 6.74 33.39
CA VAL A 16 4.81 6.25 32.17
C VAL A 16 5.09 7.31 31.11
N PRO A 17 5.90 7.02 30.05
CA PRO A 17 6.09 7.99 28.99
C PRO A 17 4.73 8.28 28.37
N ALA A 18 4.36 9.55 28.27
CA ALA A 18 3.16 9.96 27.54
C ALA A 18 3.29 9.40 26.11
N ALA A 19 2.27 8.67 25.68
CA ALA A 19 2.19 8.20 24.29
C ALA A 19 2.30 9.44 23.39
N GLN A 20 3.41 9.53 22.66
CA GLN A 20 3.63 10.67 21.77
C GLN A 20 2.64 10.53 20.63
N ALA A 21 1.76 11.52 20.45
CA ALA A 21 0.76 11.52 19.40
C ALA A 21 1.42 11.40 18.02
N GLN A 22 0.74 10.70 17.12
CA GLN A 22 1.15 10.60 15.72
C GLN A 22 1.17 12.00 15.08
N ILE A 23 2.20 12.30 14.31
CA ILE A 23 2.27 13.55 13.56
C ILE A 23 1.74 13.27 12.16
N VAL A 24 0.48 13.61 11.93
CA VAL A 24 -0.14 13.51 10.61
C VAL A 24 -0.29 14.91 10.03
N GLN A 25 0.23 15.10 8.84
CA GLN A 25 0.04 16.33 8.06
C GLN A 25 -0.93 16.03 6.92
N THR A 26 -2.02 16.79 6.86
CA THR A 26 -3.09 16.61 5.87
C THR A 26 -3.02 17.71 4.82
N ILE A 27 -3.13 17.31 3.55
CA ILE A 27 -3.34 18.19 2.40
C ILE A 27 -4.70 17.81 1.83
N ASP A 28 -5.74 18.59 2.12
CA ASP A 28 -7.12 18.25 1.75
C ASP A 28 -7.36 18.21 0.24
N HIS A 29 -6.65 19.03 -0.52
CA HIS A 29 -6.77 19.13 -1.97
C HIS A 29 -5.39 19.24 -2.62
N PHE A 30 -4.65 18.13 -2.64
CA PHE A 30 -3.38 18.10 -3.37
C PHE A 30 -3.68 18.25 -4.87
N PRO A 31 -3.17 19.31 -5.52
CA PRO A 31 -3.49 19.59 -6.92
C PRO A 31 -2.73 18.64 -7.84
N SER A 32 -3.33 18.33 -8.99
CA SER A 32 -2.69 17.60 -10.08
C SER A 32 -3.09 18.15 -11.43
N GLN A 33 -2.19 18.01 -12.41
CA GLN A 33 -2.45 18.31 -13.82
C GLN A 33 -2.99 17.09 -14.57
N TYR A 34 -2.93 15.91 -13.94
CA TYR A 34 -3.23 14.63 -14.58
C TYR A 34 -4.54 14.01 -14.10
N VAL A 35 -4.85 14.16 -12.82
CA VAL A 35 -6.02 13.55 -12.16
C VAL A 35 -6.73 14.57 -11.27
N ASP A 36 -7.93 14.27 -10.84
CA ASP A 36 -8.66 15.14 -9.93
C ASP A 36 -7.91 15.30 -8.60
N ALA A 37 -7.95 16.53 -8.04
CA ALA A 37 -7.33 16.86 -6.77
C ALA A 37 -7.89 15.96 -5.65
N ARG A 38 -7.00 15.52 -4.75
CA ARG A 38 -7.36 14.57 -3.69
C ARG A 38 -6.67 14.86 -2.38
N ARG A 39 -7.23 14.33 -1.31
CA ARG A 39 -6.60 14.40 -0.01
C ARG A 39 -5.40 13.46 0.05
N VAL A 40 -4.35 13.93 0.71
CA VAL A 40 -3.14 13.16 1.04
C VAL A 40 -2.82 13.39 2.51
N ASP A 41 -2.71 12.32 3.28
CA ASP A 41 -2.28 12.35 4.67
C ASP A 41 -0.85 11.81 4.76
N ILE A 42 0.03 12.55 5.43
CA ILE A 42 1.44 12.19 5.57
C ILE A 42 1.74 11.97 7.05
N LEU A 43 1.99 10.72 7.41
CA LEU A 43 2.39 10.33 8.76
C LEU A 43 3.91 10.34 8.87
N LEU A 44 4.41 11.11 9.81
CA LEU A 44 5.83 11.16 10.16
C LEU A 44 6.11 10.23 11.33
N PRO A 45 7.19 9.43 11.31
CA PRO A 45 7.57 8.58 12.43
C PRO A 45 8.01 9.42 13.62
N LYS A 46 7.93 8.87 14.84
CA LYS A 46 8.31 9.56 16.10
C LYS A 46 9.74 10.10 16.06
N GLU A 47 10.63 9.38 15.41
CA GLU A 47 12.04 9.72 15.23
C GLU A 47 12.26 10.95 14.35
N TYR A 48 11.24 11.36 13.59
CA TYR A 48 11.34 12.52 12.70
C TYR A 48 11.68 13.81 13.45
N GLU A 49 11.16 14.02 14.67
CA GLU A 49 11.47 15.19 15.47
C GLU A 49 12.73 15.02 16.33
N ALA A 50 13.14 13.77 16.61
CA ALA A 50 14.25 13.47 17.50
C ALA A 50 15.63 13.74 16.86
N ASP A 51 15.80 13.47 15.56
CA ASP A 51 17.04 13.71 14.82
C ASP A 51 16.74 14.44 13.50
N LYS A 52 17.14 15.69 13.44
CA LYS A 52 16.92 16.56 12.25
C LYS A 52 17.79 16.18 11.04
N ASN A 53 18.80 15.34 11.21
CA ASN A 53 19.66 14.86 10.12
C ASN A 53 19.21 13.51 9.56
N GLN A 54 18.39 12.77 10.31
CA GLN A 54 17.91 11.46 9.86
C GLN A 54 16.97 11.61 8.66
N ARG A 55 17.16 10.73 7.67
CA ARG A 55 16.28 10.55 6.52
C ARG A 55 15.56 9.19 6.60
N PHE A 56 14.38 9.13 6.04
CA PHE A 56 13.46 8.02 6.23
C PHE A 56 13.04 7.39 4.90
N PRO A 57 12.89 6.07 4.81
CA PRO A 57 12.20 5.43 3.70
C PRO A 57 10.74 5.89 3.65
N VAL A 58 10.10 5.73 2.50
CA VAL A 58 8.73 6.18 2.27
C VAL A 58 7.86 5.02 1.76
N LEU A 59 6.69 4.87 2.37
CA LEU A 59 5.63 3.98 1.92
C LEU A 59 4.45 4.79 1.38
N TYR A 60 4.17 4.68 0.10
CA TYR A 60 2.97 5.24 -0.53
C TYR A 60 1.85 4.21 -0.42
N MET A 61 0.71 4.58 0.18
CA MET A 61 -0.42 3.68 0.39
C MET A 61 -1.66 4.19 -0.34
N GLN A 62 -2.27 3.30 -1.11
CA GLN A 62 -3.52 3.56 -1.82
C GLN A 62 -4.70 3.56 -0.84
N ASP A 63 -5.84 4.16 -1.28
CA ASP A 63 -7.08 4.22 -0.49
C ASP A 63 -6.87 4.85 0.89
N GLY A 64 -6.22 6.02 0.91
CA GLY A 64 -5.71 6.70 2.09
C GLY A 64 -6.73 6.91 3.21
N GLN A 65 -8.03 7.01 2.88
CA GLN A 65 -9.11 7.11 3.84
C GLN A 65 -9.17 5.92 4.81
N ASN A 66 -8.68 4.75 4.37
CA ASN A 66 -8.71 3.50 5.13
C ASN A 66 -7.39 3.21 5.87
N VAL A 67 -6.35 4.04 5.71
CA VAL A 67 -4.97 3.70 6.13
C VAL A 67 -4.70 3.99 7.60
N LEU A 68 -5.02 5.20 8.06
CA LEU A 68 -4.52 5.72 9.34
C LEU A 68 -5.55 5.77 10.46
N SER A 69 -6.81 6.07 10.19
CA SER A 69 -7.83 6.33 11.20
C SER A 69 -9.12 5.54 10.95
N ASP A 70 -9.65 4.97 12.03
CA ASP A 70 -10.95 4.30 12.01
C ASP A 70 -12.09 5.28 11.72
N GLU A 71 -11.92 6.57 12.04
CA GLU A 71 -12.95 7.61 11.80
C GLU A 71 -13.14 7.90 10.30
N THR A 72 -12.12 7.72 9.49
CA THR A 72 -12.16 8.00 8.04
C THR A 72 -12.36 6.76 7.18
N ALA A 73 -12.14 5.58 7.77
CA ALA A 73 -12.25 4.30 7.07
C ALA A 73 -13.71 3.95 6.76
N MET A 74 -13.93 3.28 5.61
CA MET A 74 -15.27 2.95 5.10
C MET A 74 -16.13 2.20 6.13
N ASP A 75 -15.59 1.17 6.78
CA ASP A 75 -16.31 0.35 7.77
C ASP A 75 -15.88 0.69 9.21
N TYR A 76 -15.46 1.92 9.46
CA TYR A 76 -14.92 2.36 10.75
C TYR A 76 -13.80 1.44 11.28
N THR A 77 -13.08 0.82 10.36
CA THR A 77 -11.92 -0.04 10.66
C THR A 77 -10.83 0.29 9.67
N SER A 78 -9.80 1.00 10.09
CA SER A 78 -8.63 1.31 9.25
C SER A 78 -7.60 0.17 9.27
N TRP A 79 -6.61 0.26 8.41
CA TRP A 79 -5.43 -0.64 8.46
C TRP A 79 -4.58 -0.43 9.73
N ASN A 80 -4.80 0.67 10.44
CA ASN A 80 -3.98 1.05 11.61
C ASN A 80 -2.48 1.12 11.29
N ALA A 81 -2.16 1.47 10.04
CA ALA A 81 -0.81 1.35 9.50
C ALA A 81 0.23 2.15 10.29
N GLY A 82 -0.17 3.33 10.79
CA GLY A 82 0.71 4.19 11.59
C GLY A 82 1.14 3.54 12.91
N ASN A 83 0.23 2.96 13.67
CA ASN A 83 0.57 2.30 14.94
C ASN A 83 1.42 1.05 14.68
N THR A 84 1.06 0.22 13.70
CA THR A 84 1.82 -0.98 13.35
C THR A 84 3.27 -0.62 12.96
N ALA A 85 3.46 0.40 12.12
CA ALA A 85 4.80 0.85 11.74
C ALA A 85 5.61 1.39 12.93
N MET A 86 4.99 2.17 13.83
CA MET A 86 5.66 2.70 15.01
C MET A 86 6.02 1.61 16.03
N ASP A 87 5.17 0.62 16.21
CA ASP A 87 5.42 -0.49 17.12
C ASP A 87 6.59 -1.35 16.63
N LEU A 88 6.62 -1.72 15.35
CA LEU A 88 7.74 -2.46 14.75
C LEU A 88 9.05 -1.65 14.76
N ALA A 89 8.99 -0.33 14.54
CA ALA A 89 10.17 0.53 14.64
C ALA A 89 10.70 0.62 16.08
N ALA A 90 9.80 0.75 17.07
CA ALA A 90 10.18 0.75 18.49
C ALA A 90 10.82 -0.57 18.94
N GLN A 91 10.37 -1.70 18.39
CA GLN A 91 10.95 -3.03 18.58
C GLN A 91 12.25 -3.22 17.77
N LYS A 92 12.61 -2.25 16.93
CA LYS A 92 13.78 -2.28 16.04
C LYS A 92 13.71 -3.39 14.96
N GLU A 93 12.54 -3.87 14.65
CA GLU A 93 12.31 -4.88 13.60
C GLU A 93 12.33 -4.27 12.20
N ILE A 94 11.86 -3.03 12.07
CA ILE A 94 11.95 -2.25 10.84
C ILE A 94 12.68 -0.93 11.06
N LYS A 95 13.05 -0.26 9.98
CA LYS A 95 13.44 1.17 10.03
C LYS A 95 12.18 2.03 10.19
N PRO A 96 12.24 3.15 10.96
CA PRO A 96 11.14 4.12 10.95
C PRO A 96 10.84 4.59 9.53
N VAL A 97 9.56 4.68 9.17
CA VAL A 97 9.09 4.95 7.80
C VAL A 97 8.10 6.12 7.79
N ILE A 98 8.16 6.96 6.76
CA ILE A 98 7.13 7.95 6.43
C ILE A 98 6.04 7.22 5.66
N ILE A 99 4.76 7.37 6.06
CA ILE A 99 3.62 6.83 5.32
C ILE A 99 2.90 7.98 4.61
N VAL A 100 2.69 7.84 3.30
CA VAL A 100 1.94 8.77 2.46
C VAL A 100 0.64 8.07 2.05
N ALA A 101 -0.45 8.39 2.72
CA ALA A 101 -1.78 7.82 2.51
C ALA A 101 -2.54 8.66 1.46
N ILE A 102 -2.79 8.08 0.29
CA ILE A 102 -3.36 8.76 -0.88
C ILE A 102 -4.83 8.38 -0.98
N TRP A 103 -5.71 9.34 -0.73
CA TRP A 103 -7.15 9.12 -0.83
C TRP A 103 -7.56 8.89 -2.28
N ASN A 104 -8.49 7.97 -2.48
CA ASN A 104 -9.09 7.77 -3.80
C ASN A 104 -10.19 8.82 -4.10
N THR A 105 -10.63 8.83 -5.33
CA THR A 105 -11.78 9.61 -5.83
C THR A 105 -12.81 8.66 -6.45
N SER A 106 -13.90 9.20 -6.98
CA SER A 106 -14.87 8.40 -7.75
C SER A 106 -14.26 7.74 -9.00
N ASP A 107 -13.09 8.22 -9.44
CA ASP A 107 -12.39 7.65 -10.61
C ASP A 107 -11.48 6.46 -10.26
N ARG A 108 -11.49 6.02 -8.98
CA ARG A 108 -10.64 4.93 -8.46
C ARG A 108 -10.52 3.71 -9.38
N TYR A 109 -11.65 3.24 -9.92
CA TYR A 109 -11.65 2.05 -10.74
C TYR A 109 -10.85 2.22 -12.03
N LEU A 110 -10.93 3.39 -12.66
CA LEU A 110 -10.20 3.73 -13.89
C LEU A 110 -8.73 4.10 -13.62
N GLU A 111 -8.48 4.79 -12.51
CA GLU A 111 -7.13 5.18 -12.08
C GLU A 111 -6.29 3.99 -11.61
N TYR A 112 -6.94 2.96 -11.03
CA TYR A 112 -6.24 1.83 -10.43
C TYR A 112 -6.10 0.63 -11.36
N PHE A 113 -6.71 0.65 -12.53
CA PHE A 113 -6.50 -0.38 -13.53
C PHE A 113 -5.14 -0.19 -14.25
N PRO A 114 -4.34 -1.25 -14.44
CA PRO A 114 -3.11 -1.22 -15.24
C PRO A 114 -3.42 -0.92 -16.71
N GLU A 115 -3.40 0.36 -17.07
CA GLU A 115 -3.94 0.86 -18.35
C GLU A 115 -3.39 0.14 -19.57
N LYS A 116 -2.07 -0.17 -19.61
CA LYS A 116 -1.48 -0.90 -20.73
C LYS A 116 -2.00 -2.33 -20.91
N ALA A 117 -2.55 -2.93 -19.85
CA ALA A 117 -3.21 -4.23 -19.96
C ALA A 117 -4.48 -4.17 -20.81
N SER A 118 -5.09 -2.98 -20.98
CA SER A 118 -6.28 -2.80 -21.81
C SER A 118 -6.07 -3.17 -23.29
N GLU A 119 -4.84 -3.15 -23.77
CA GLU A 119 -4.48 -3.58 -25.14
C GLU A 119 -4.84 -5.05 -25.42
N TYR A 120 -5.05 -5.83 -24.36
CA TYR A 120 -5.37 -7.27 -24.45
C TYR A 120 -6.81 -7.59 -24.07
N LEU A 121 -7.63 -6.56 -23.77
CA LEU A 121 -9.06 -6.71 -23.49
C LEU A 121 -9.89 -6.67 -24.78
N THR A 122 -11.06 -7.28 -24.74
CA THR A 122 -12.08 -7.13 -25.78
C THR A 122 -12.84 -5.82 -25.62
N ASP A 123 -13.48 -5.33 -26.69
CA ASP A 123 -14.31 -4.13 -26.64
C ASP A 123 -15.49 -4.27 -25.65
N ASP A 124 -16.06 -5.47 -25.51
CA ASP A 124 -17.16 -5.73 -24.57
C ASP A 124 -16.68 -5.65 -23.12
N GLU A 125 -15.50 -6.16 -22.79
CA GLU A 125 -14.90 -6.06 -21.46
C GLU A 125 -14.56 -4.60 -21.11
N VAL A 126 -13.98 -3.86 -22.05
CA VAL A 126 -13.72 -2.42 -21.85
C VAL A 126 -15.02 -1.68 -21.58
N LYS A 127 -16.07 -1.97 -22.36
CA LYS A 127 -17.37 -1.36 -22.15
C LYS A 127 -17.98 -1.70 -20.78
N GLU A 128 -17.89 -2.94 -20.34
CA GLU A 128 -18.36 -3.37 -19.02
C GLU A 128 -17.58 -2.65 -17.92
N MET A 129 -16.27 -2.54 -18.04
CA MET A 129 -15.43 -1.81 -17.09
C MET A 129 -15.81 -0.32 -17.02
N MET A 130 -16.13 0.32 -18.13
CA MET A 130 -16.60 1.72 -18.14
C MET A 130 -17.96 1.87 -17.45
N GLU A 131 -18.88 0.91 -17.58
CA GLU A 131 -20.17 0.93 -16.87
C GLU A 131 -20.00 0.68 -15.36
N ILE A 132 -19.05 -0.17 -14.95
CA ILE A 132 -18.69 -0.36 -13.53
C ILE A 132 -18.17 0.97 -12.97
N ALA A 133 -17.22 1.61 -13.65
CA ALA A 133 -16.67 2.89 -13.22
C ALA A 133 -17.74 3.97 -13.09
N LYS A 134 -18.64 4.06 -14.04
CA LYS A 134 -19.77 5.01 -14.04
C LYS A 134 -20.74 4.73 -12.89
N THR A 135 -21.02 3.47 -12.58
CA THR A 135 -21.84 3.07 -11.43
C THR A 135 -21.16 3.44 -10.12
N GLY A 136 -19.83 3.40 -10.06
CA GLY A 136 -19.02 3.88 -8.96
C GLY A 136 -18.89 5.41 -8.84
N GLY A 137 -19.54 6.16 -9.75
CA GLY A 137 -19.60 7.63 -9.72
C GLY A 137 -18.61 8.34 -10.64
N SER A 138 -17.78 7.63 -11.41
CA SER A 138 -16.89 8.23 -12.39
C SER A 138 -17.67 8.84 -13.55
N SER A 139 -17.25 10.03 -13.99
CA SER A 139 -17.73 10.66 -15.23
C SER A 139 -16.74 10.50 -16.40
N LYS A 140 -15.61 9.84 -16.15
CA LYS A 140 -14.57 9.58 -17.15
C LYS A 140 -14.99 8.38 -18.02
N GLY A 141 -14.58 8.37 -19.26
CA GLY A 141 -14.87 7.30 -20.21
C GLY A 141 -13.62 6.62 -20.76
N VAL A 142 -12.52 6.69 -20.01
CA VAL A 142 -11.20 6.18 -20.40
C VAL A 142 -10.47 5.67 -19.17
N PHE A 143 -9.57 4.72 -19.36
CA PHE A 143 -8.63 4.34 -18.31
C PHE A 143 -7.68 5.50 -18.00
N MET A 144 -7.28 5.62 -16.74
CA MET A 144 -6.49 6.73 -16.22
C MET A 144 -5.27 6.25 -15.42
N GLY A 145 -4.92 4.98 -15.51
CA GLY A 145 -3.80 4.40 -14.77
C GLY A 145 -2.48 5.11 -15.04
N ASN A 146 -2.20 5.43 -16.30
CA ASN A 146 -0.99 6.16 -16.67
C ASN A 146 -0.97 7.59 -16.13
N ASP A 147 -2.09 8.28 -16.15
CA ASP A 147 -2.20 9.64 -15.62
C ASP A 147 -2.09 9.65 -14.09
N TYR A 148 -2.67 8.64 -13.42
CA TYR A 148 -2.47 8.45 -11.99
C TYR A 148 -0.99 8.22 -11.63
N LEU A 149 -0.27 7.41 -12.40
CA LEU A 149 1.17 7.22 -12.18
C LEU A 149 1.99 8.49 -12.43
N LYS A 150 1.64 9.32 -13.43
CA LYS A 150 2.29 10.63 -13.62
C LYS A 150 2.06 11.55 -12.42
N PHE A 151 0.85 11.56 -11.85
CA PHE A 151 0.57 12.26 -10.60
C PHE A 151 1.46 11.74 -9.47
N LEU A 152 1.50 10.42 -9.23
CA LEU A 152 2.30 9.83 -8.16
C LEU A 152 3.77 10.20 -8.27
N VAL A 153 4.37 10.01 -9.45
CA VAL A 153 5.81 10.13 -9.65
C VAL A 153 6.23 11.57 -9.93
N GLY A 154 5.48 12.26 -10.78
CA GLY A 154 5.86 13.61 -11.26
C GLY A 154 5.46 14.74 -10.31
N GLU A 155 4.43 14.55 -9.50
CA GLU A 155 3.89 15.61 -8.65
C GLU A 155 4.00 15.24 -7.16
N LEU A 156 3.34 14.17 -6.71
CA LEU A 156 3.26 13.83 -5.29
C LEU A 156 4.64 13.44 -4.71
N LYS A 157 5.36 12.52 -5.36
CA LYS A 157 6.69 12.11 -4.88
C LYS A 157 7.66 13.28 -4.87
N VAL A 158 7.63 14.11 -5.90
CA VAL A 158 8.48 15.32 -5.98
C VAL A 158 8.18 16.27 -4.83
N TYR A 159 6.91 16.46 -4.48
CA TYR A 159 6.51 17.27 -3.34
C TYR A 159 7.00 16.68 -2.00
N VAL A 160 6.77 15.37 -1.80
CA VAL A 160 7.15 14.65 -0.57
C VAL A 160 8.67 14.73 -0.36
N ASP A 161 9.46 14.45 -1.39
CA ASP A 161 10.92 14.45 -1.32
C ASP A 161 11.52 15.85 -1.08
N LYS A 162 10.86 16.90 -1.57
CA LYS A 162 11.27 18.30 -1.31
C LYS A 162 10.88 18.80 0.07
N THR A 163 9.76 18.30 0.61
CA THR A 163 9.19 18.81 1.85
C THR A 163 9.69 18.05 3.08
N TYR A 164 9.93 16.75 2.94
CA TYR A 164 10.29 15.87 4.04
C TYR A 164 11.68 15.28 3.88
N ARG A 165 12.25 14.81 4.99
CA ARG A 165 13.56 14.15 5.02
C ARG A 165 13.46 12.70 4.59
N THR A 166 13.30 12.48 3.29
CA THR A 166 13.16 11.17 2.68
C THR A 166 14.51 10.61 2.20
N LEU A 167 14.62 9.29 2.14
CA LEU A 167 15.56 8.57 1.30
C LEU A 167 14.89 8.41 -0.06
N THR A 168 15.42 9.08 -1.09
CA THR A 168 14.70 9.31 -2.36
C THR A 168 14.89 8.21 -3.40
N ASP A 169 15.81 7.30 -3.16
CA ASP A 169 16.12 6.21 -4.08
C ASP A 169 15.06 5.10 -4.05
N ALA A 170 15.01 4.29 -5.12
CA ALA A 170 14.02 3.24 -5.30
C ALA A 170 14.05 2.20 -4.15
N GLN A 171 15.22 1.86 -3.62
CA GLN A 171 15.36 0.86 -2.56
C GLN A 171 14.70 1.30 -1.24
N ASN A 172 14.49 2.59 -1.07
CA ASN A 172 13.85 3.19 0.10
C ASN A 172 12.43 3.72 -0.20
N THR A 173 11.90 3.47 -1.40
CA THR A 173 10.57 3.90 -1.83
C THR A 173 9.72 2.67 -2.16
N ALA A 174 8.66 2.47 -1.39
CA ALA A 174 7.71 1.37 -1.60
C ALA A 174 6.30 1.91 -1.83
N ILE A 175 5.47 1.09 -2.48
CA ILE A 175 4.06 1.36 -2.74
C ILE A 175 3.21 0.16 -2.29
N CYS A 176 2.03 0.43 -1.75
CA CYS A 176 1.15 -0.61 -1.19
C CYS A 176 -0.31 -0.29 -1.41
N GLY A 177 -1.12 -1.32 -1.60
CA GLY A 177 -2.57 -1.21 -1.64
C GLY A 177 -3.25 -2.56 -1.66
N SER A 178 -4.57 -2.56 -1.48
CA SER A 178 -5.40 -3.76 -1.54
C SER A 178 -6.35 -3.72 -2.73
N SER A 179 -6.78 -4.90 -3.18
CA SER A 179 -7.77 -5.01 -4.26
C SER A 179 -7.29 -4.33 -5.55
N MET A 180 -8.06 -3.41 -6.11
CA MET A 180 -7.62 -2.53 -7.21
C MET A 180 -6.38 -1.71 -6.82
N GLY A 181 -6.24 -1.32 -5.53
CA GLY A 181 -5.03 -0.66 -5.01
C GLY A 181 -3.78 -1.53 -5.10
N GLY A 182 -3.93 -2.85 -5.02
CA GLY A 182 -2.86 -3.81 -5.30
C GLY A 182 -2.45 -3.81 -6.77
N LEU A 183 -3.42 -3.73 -7.70
CA LEU A 183 -3.15 -3.66 -9.14
C LEU A 183 -2.33 -2.41 -9.49
N ILE A 184 -2.76 -1.22 -9.05
CA ILE A 184 -2.04 0.01 -9.36
C ILE A 184 -0.68 0.08 -8.66
N SER A 185 -0.54 -0.54 -7.47
CA SER A 185 0.75 -0.62 -6.78
C SER A 185 1.75 -1.49 -7.55
N MET A 186 1.30 -2.64 -8.04
CA MET A 186 2.09 -3.47 -8.96
C MET A 186 2.44 -2.70 -10.22
N TYR A 187 1.45 -2.06 -10.86
CA TYR A 187 1.63 -1.30 -12.10
C TYR A 187 2.63 -0.16 -11.94
N ALA A 188 2.59 0.57 -10.81
CA ALA A 188 3.55 1.62 -10.50
C ALA A 188 5.01 1.12 -10.44
N ALA A 189 5.24 -0.02 -9.78
CA ALA A 189 6.56 -0.60 -9.68
C ALA A 189 7.07 -1.19 -11.01
N PHE A 190 6.16 -1.58 -11.90
CA PHE A 190 6.50 -2.07 -13.25
C PHE A 190 6.81 -0.93 -14.22
N GLU A 191 6.03 0.17 -14.18
CA GLU A 191 6.22 1.30 -15.08
C GLU A 191 7.35 2.25 -14.64
N TYR A 192 7.61 2.34 -13.32
CA TYR A 192 8.61 3.22 -12.73
C TYR A 192 9.54 2.46 -11.78
N PRO A 193 10.26 1.43 -12.27
CA PRO A 193 11.15 0.61 -11.44
C PRO A 193 12.32 1.40 -10.85
N GLU A 194 12.70 2.52 -11.47
CA GLU A 194 13.72 3.44 -10.93
C GLU A 194 13.19 4.30 -9.76
N VAL A 195 11.88 4.32 -9.54
CA VAL A 195 11.21 5.08 -8.49
C VAL A 195 10.77 4.16 -7.34
N PHE A 196 10.10 3.05 -7.65
CA PHE A 196 9.56 2.10 -6.68
C PHE A 196 10.36 0.81 -6.70
N GLY A 197 11.21 0.62 -5.71
CA GLY A 197 11.98 -0.62 -5.56
C GLY A 197 11.18 -1.77 -4.95
N SER A 198 10.02 -1.48 -4.35
CA SER A 198 9.16 -2.51 -3.76
C SER A 198 7.68 -2.18 -3.92
N ALA A 199 6.86 -3.23 -4.12
CA ALA A 199 5.41 -3.13 -4.06
C ALA A 199 4.81 -4.24 -3.17
N ALA A 200 3.79 -3.87 -2.39
CA ALA A 200 2.97 -4.80 -1.63
C ALA A 200 1.52 -4.73 -2.08
N CYS A 201 0.99 -5.86 -2.55
CA CYS A 201 -0.26 -5.97 -3.26
C CYS A 201 -1.15 -6.97 -2.52
N LEU A 202 -2.02 -6.49 -1.64
CA LEU A 202 -2.85 -7.32 -0.78
C LEU A 202 -4.18 -7.62 -1.47
N SER A 203 -4.62 -8.88 -1.37
CA SER A 203 -5.90 -9.30 -1.97
C SER A 203 -6.12 -8.70 -3.36
N THR A 204 -5.09 -8.77 -4.22
CA THR A 204 -5.10 -8.09 -5.53
C THR A 204 -6.28 -8.55 -6.38
N HIS A 205 -7.07 -7.60 -6.87
CA HIS A 205 -8.30 -7.91 -7.62
C HIS A 205 -8.00 -8.29 -9.08
N TRP A 206 -7.33 -9.44 -9.25
CA TRP A 206 -6.93 -9.96 -10.56
C TRP A 206 -8.06 -10.08 -11.58
N PRO A 207 -9.30 -10.52 -11.18
CA PRO A 207 -10.39 -10.68 -12.14
C PRO A 207 -10.83 -9.37 -12.79
N VAL A 208 -10.71 -8.24 -12.08
CA VAL A 208 -11.15 -6.91 -12.49
C VAL A 208 -12.69 -6.82 -12.64
N LEU A 209 -13.25 -7.72 -13.44
CA LEU A 209 -14.70 -7.95 -13.56
C LEU A 209 -15.17 -8.95 -12.49
N PHE A 210 -16.46 -8.90 -12.14
CA PHE A 210 -17.05 -9.79 -11.13
C PHE A 210 -17.66 -11.08 -11.74
N ASP A 211 -17.24 -11.45 -12.95
CA ASP A 211 -17.60 -12.71 -13.60
C ASP A 211 -16.48 -13.73 -13.44
N GLU A 212 -16.72 -14.74 -12.58
CA GLU A 212 -15.75 -15.81 -12.31
C GLU A 212 -15.42 -16.67 -13.55
N ASN A 213 -16.30 -16.65 -14.57
CA ASN A 213 -16.09 -17.41 -15.80
C ASN A 213 -15.27 -16.63 -16.83
N ASN A 214 -15.12 -15.33 -16.67
CA ASN A 214 -14.30 -14.50 -17.55
C ASN A 214 -12.90 -14.30 -16.95
N THR A 215 -11.94 -15.12 -17.39
CA THR A 215 -10.54 -15.02 -16.95
C THR A 215 -9.69 -14.05 -17.78
N ASN A 216 -10.23 -13.52 -18.88
CA ASN A 216 -9.47 -12.72 -19.84
C ASN A 216 -8.88 -11.44 -19.21
N PRO A 217 -9.56 -10.66 -18.36
CA PRO A 217 -8.93 -9.48 -17.74
C PRO A 217 -7.71 -9.82 -16.88
N SER A 218 -7.78 -10.94 -16.16
CA SER A 218 -6.63 -11.44 -15.39
C SER A 218 -5.49 -11.91 -16.31
N GLU A 219 -5.81 -12.53 -17.44
CA GLU A 219 -4.83 -12.94 -18.45
C GLU A 219 -4.19 -11.72 -19.12
N ALA A 220 -4.96 -10.69 -19.42
CA ALA A 220 -4.50 -9.42 -19.98
C ALA A 220 -3.46 -8.76 -19.04
N ILE A 221 -3.74 -8.72 -17.72
CA ILE A 221 -2.80 -8.21 -16.74
C ILE A 221 -1.53 -9.06 -16.68
N ARG A 222 -1.64 -10.39 -16.66
CA ARG A 222 -0.46 -11.27 -16.66
C ARG A 222 0.40 -11.13 -17.92
N LYS A 223 -0.25 -10.95 -19.08
CA LYS A 223 0.47 -10.68 -20.33
C LYS A 223 1.22 -9.35 -20.28
N TYR A 224 0.58 -8.32 -19.76
CA TYR A 224 1.27 -7.05 -19.47
C TYR A 224 2.47 -7.28 -18.53
N MET A 225 2.28 -7.99 -17.42
CA MET A 225 3.35 -8.27 -16.47
C MET A 225 4.53 -9.01 -17.12
N GLU A 226 4.28 -10.01 -17.95
CA GLU A 226 5.33 -10.78 -18.64
C GLU A 226 6.21 -9.89 -19.51
N LEU A 227 5.61 -8.90 -20.19
CA LEU A 227 6.31 -8.01 -21.11
C LEU A 227 7.04 -6.85 -20.41
N HIS A 228 6.63 -6.48 -19.20
CA HIS A 228 7.12 -5.30 -18.48
C HIS A 228 7.78 -5.63 -17.13
N MET A 229 8.08 -6.89 -16.87
CA MET A 229 8.65 -7.34 -15.61
C MET A 229 9.95 -6.61 -15.27
N PRO A 230 10.03 -5.89 -14.15
CA PRO A 230 11.28 -5.24 -13.75
C PRO A 230 12.34 -6.29 -13.35
N PRO A 231 13.64 -5.92 -13.45
CA PRO A 231 14.72 -6.83 -13.08
C PRO A 231 14.63 -7.27 -11.61
N SER A 232 14.66 -8.57 -11.35
CA SER A 232 14.50 -9.13 -9.99
C SER A 232 15.60 -8.70 -9.01
N LYS A 233 16.79 -8.34 -9.50
CA LYS A 233 17.96 -8.05 -8.65
C LYS A 233 17.73 -6.92 -7.64
N ASN A 234 16.95 -5.89 -8.01
CA ASN A 234 16.80 -4.68 -7.22
C ASN A 234 15.33 -4.38 -6.87
N HIS A 235 14.42 -5.31 -7.14
CA HIS A 235 13.00 -5.12 -6.89
C HIS A 235 12.47 -6.22 -5.99
N ARG A 236 11.45 -5.86 -5.19
CA ARG A 236 10.82 -6.78 -4.23
C ARG A 236 9.30 -6.67 -4.37
N PHE A 237 8.63 -7.81 -4.41
CA PHE A 237 7.16 -7.87 -4.50
C PHE A 237 6.59 -8.77 -3.41
N TYR A 238 5.58 -8.25 -2.73
CA TYR A 238 4.76 -8.98 -1.78
C TYR A 238 3.35 -9.07 -2.34
N PHE A 239 2.80 -10.29 -2.35
CA PHE A 239 1.40 -10.55 -2.64
C PHE A 239 0.78 -11.35 -1.52
N ASP A 240 -0.51 -11.15 -1.30
CA ASP A 240 -1.29 -12.03 -0.42
C ASP A 240 -2.76 -12.09 -0.84
N HIS A 241 -3.49 -13.01 -0.26
CA HIS A 241 -4.94 -13.04 -0.27
C HIS A 241 -5.49 -13.84 0.91
N GLY A 242 -6.76 -13.61 1.23
CA GLY A 242 -7.54 -14.46 2.11
C GLY A 242 -8.15 -15.67 1.38
N THR A 243 -9.00 -16.42 2.07
CA THR A 243 -9.78 -17.53 1.48
C THR A 243 -11.29 -17.36 1.69
N GLY A 244 -11.72 -16.26 2.31
CA GLY A 244 -13.12 -15.95 2.59
C GLY A 244 -13.67 -14.83 1.70
N GLY A 245 -15.01 -14.82 1.51
CA GLY A 245 -15.68 -13.78 0.74
C GLY A 245 -15.15 -13.65 -0.68
N LEU A 246 -14.87 -12.41 -1.12
CA LEU A 246 -14.34 -12.13 -2.46
C LEU A 246 -12.94 -12.74 -2.67
N ASP A 247 -12.12 -12.84 -1.62
CA ASP A 247 -10.76 -13.40 -1.70
C ASP A 247 -10.75 -14.89 -2.08
N ALA A 248 -11.86 -15.61 -1.87
CA ALA A 248 -11.96 -17.03 -2.20
C ALA A 248 -11.68 -17.33 -3.69
N MET A 249 -11.92 -16.36 -4.57
CA MET A 249 -11.68 -16.52 -6.00
C MET A 249 -10.24 -16.21 -6.43
N TYR A 250 -9.39 -15.63 -5.57
CA TYR A 250 -8.09 -15.11 -5.98
C TYR A 250 -6.98 -16.17 -6.09
N GLY A 251 -7.10 -17.27 -5.35
CA GLY A 251 -6.07 -18.30 -5.31
C GLY A 251 -5.56 -18.76 -6.69
N PRO A 252 -6.44 -19.21 -7.61
CA PRO A 252 -6.01 -19.65 -8.94
C PRO A 252 -5.32 -18.56 -9.77
N HIS A 253 -5.73 -17.29 -9.63
CA HIS A 253 -5.09 -16.17 -10.31
C HIS A 253 -3.72 -15.86 -9.72
N GLN A 254 -3.63 -15.83 -8.39
CA GLN A 254 -2.37 -15.59 -7.69
C GLN A 254 -1.34 -16.69 -7.99
N GLU A 255 -1.74 -17.95 -8.07
CA GLU A 255 -0.84 -19.06 -8.43
C GLU A 255 -0.19 -18.84 -9.80
N GLN A 256 -0.94 -18.35 -10.79
CA GLN A 256 -0.40 -18.04 -12.12
C GLN A 256 0.59 -16.86 -12.07
N VAL A 257 0.31 -15.84 -11.24
CA VAL A 257 1.24 -14.73 -11.00
C VAL A 257 2.49 -15.23 -10.30
N ASP A 258 2.36 -16.11 -9.30
CA ASP A 258 3.49 -16.72 -8.59
C ASP A 258 4.42 -17.45 -9.55
N GLN A 259 3.86 -18.26 -10.45
CA GLN A 259 4.63 -18.95 -11.47
C GLN A 259 5.35 -17.98 -12.42
N LEU A 260 4.69 -16.88 -12.80
CA LEU A 260 5.30 -15.84 -13.65
C LEU A 260 6.47 -15.15 -12.94
N MET A 261 6.30 -14.75 -11.68
CA MET A 261 7.35 -14.12 -10.88
C MET A 261 8.57 -15.03 -10.74
N LEU A 262 8.36 -16.31 -10.41
CA LEU A 262 9.45 -17.28 -10.28
C LEU A 262 10.19 -17.51 -11.60
N ARG A 263 9.47 -17.64 -12.72
CA ARG A 263 10.10 -17.77 -14.06
C ARG A 263 10.90 -16.52 -14.46
N SER A 264 10.52 -15.36 -13.95
CA SER A 264 11.20 -14.09 -14.19
C SER A 264 12.42 -13.87 -13.27
N GLY A 265 12.78 -14.87 -12.47
CA GLY A 265 13.98 -14.87 -11.64
C GLY A 265 13.80 -14.23 -10.26
N TYR A 266 12.57 -14.00 -9.82
CA TYR A 266 12.29 -13.65 -8.43
C TYR A 266 12.43 -14.87 -7.53
N LEU A 267 12.94 -14.66 -6.32
CA LEU A 267 13.25 -15.71 -5.37
C LEU A 267 12.28 -15.65 -4.19
N LYS A 268 11.51 -16.72 -4.00
CA LYS A 268 10.54 -16.82 -2.90
C LYS A 268 11.25 -16.61 -1.56
N ASP A 269 10.60 -15.84 -0.69
CA ASP A 269 11.06 -15.47 0.65
C ASP A 269 12.39 -14.66 0.70
N ALA A 270 12.86 -14.20 -0.47
CA ALA A 270 14.00 -13.28 -0.56
C ALA A 270 13.55 -11.91 -1.11
N ASN A 271 13.23 -11.84 -2.39
CA ASN A 271 12.74 -10.61 -3.03
C ASN A 271 11.31 -10.76 -3.58
N TYR A 272 10.68 -11.88 -3.33
CA TYR A 272 9.31 -12.18 -3.67
C TYR A 272 8.64 -12.94 -2.52
N ALA A 273 7.47 -12.49 -2.10
CA ALA A 273 6.65 -13.21 -1.14
C ALA A 273 5.22 -13.34 -1.65
N THR A 274 4.62 -14.51 -1.41
CA THR A 274 3.19 -14.74 -1.55
C THR A 274 2.69 -15.42 -0.29
N ARG A 275 1.53 -14.99 0.25
CA ARG A 275 0.95 -15.49 1.49
C ARG A 275 -0.55 -15.76 1.31
N VAL A 276 -1.02 -16.82 1.96
CA VAL A 276 -2.45 -17.15 2.03
C VAL A 276 -2.88 -17.10 3.48
N PHE A 277 -3.92 -16.32 3.76
CA PHE A 277 -4.48 -16.14 5.10
C PHE A 277 -5.83 -16.84 5.18
N GLU A 278 -5.82 -18.04 5.76
CA GLU A 278 -7.00 -18.89 5.84
C GLU A 278 -8.13 -18.22 6.63
N GLY A 279 -9.34 -18.19 6.04
CA GLY A 279 -10.51 -17.56 6.61
C GLY A 279 -10.53 -16.03 6.59
N ALA A 280 -9.45 -15.36 6.14
CA ALA A 280 -9.45 -13.92 5.99
C ALA A 280 -10.33 -13.48 4.81
N GLU A 281 -11.03 -12.38 4.98
CA GLU A 281 -11.97 -11.81 4.01
C GLU A 281 -11.40 -10.57 3.32
N HIS A 282 -12.09 -10.09 2.29
CA HIS A 282 -11.72 -8.91 1.50
C HIS A 282 -12.15 -7.61 2.21
N ASN A 283 -11.48 -7.26 3.30
CA ASN A 283 -11.79 -6.06 4.07
C ASN A 283 -10.61 -5.54 4.89
N GLU A 284 -10.74 -4.28 5.36
CA GLU A 284 -9.73 -3.56 6.13
C GLU A 284 -9.36 -4.28 7.44
N LYS A 285 -10.30 -4.94 8.09
CA LYS A 285 -10.04 -5.71 9.30
C LYS A 285 -9.05 -6.86 9.04
N SER A 286 -9.24 -7.57 7.94
CA SER A 286 -8.36 -8.67 7.54
C SER A 286 -6.97 -8.15 7.12
N TRP A 287 -6.89 -7.03 6.39
CA TRP A 287 -5.62 -6.41 6.00
C TRP A 287 -4.87 -5.84 7.20
N ARG A 288 -5.56 -5.20 8.14
CA ARG A 288 -4.98 -4.73 9.43
C ARG A 288 -4.28 -5.85 10.20
N GLN A 289 -4.85 -7.05 10.22
CA GLN A 289 -4.35 -8.18 11.00
C GLN A 289 -3.03 -8.76 10.47
N ARG A 290 -2.67 -8.45 9.25
CA ARG A 290 -1.48 -8.98 8.56
C ARG A 290 -0.55 -7.92 7.99
N PHE A 291 -0.79 -6.65 8.32
CA PHE A 291 -0.01 -5.53 7.78
C PHE A 291 1.42 -5.48 8.36
N ASP A 292 1.64 -6.04 9.52
CA ASP A 292 2.97 -6.23 10.10
C ASP A 292 3.88 -7.09 9.22
N GLU A 293 3.37 -8.19 8.65
CA GLU A 293 4.12 -9.02 7.69
C GLU A 293 4.54 -8.21 6.45
N VAL A 294 3.66 -7.33 5.96
CA VAL A 294 3.97 -6.43 4.85
C VAL A 294 5.13 -5.50 5.20
N LEU A 295 5.06 -4.85 6.36
CA LEU A 295 6.12 -3.93 6.81
C LEU A 295 7.43 -4.64 7.06
N LEU A 296 7.40 -5.85 7.64
CA LEU A 296 8.58 -6.68 7.83
C LEU A 296 9.20 -7.08 6.48
N PHE A 297 8.40 -7.44 5.50
CA PHE A 297 8.90 -7.72 4.16
C PHE A 297 9.52 -6.49 3.51
N LEU A 298 8.90 -5.32 3.60
CA LEU A 298 9.35 -4.10 2.92
C LEU A 298 10.59 -3.48 3.60
N TYR A 299 10.65 -3.46 4.95
CA TYR A 299 11.60 -2.66 5.73
C TYR A 299 12.32 -3.43 6.83
N GLY A 300 12.08 -4.72 6.98
CA GLY A 300 12.74 -5.61 7.93
C GLY A 300 14.26 -5.61 7.78
N LYS A 301 14.95 -5.86 8.90
CA LYS A 301 16.43 -5.88 9.02
C LYS A 301 16.99 -7.24 8.71
#